data_d4dc24ed800d40034399559e05a5a8f4
#
_entry.id   d4dc24ed800d40034399559e05a5a8f4
#
_cell.length_a   1.000
_cell.length_b   1.000
_cell.length_c   1.000
_cell.angle_alpha   90.00
_cell.angle_beta   90.00
_cell.angle_gamma   90.00
#
_symmetry.space_group_name_H-M   'P 1'
#
loop_
_entity.id
_entity.type
_entity.pdbx_description
1 polymer ?
#
loop_
_entity_poly.entity_id
_entity_poly.type
_entity_poly.pdbx_seq_one_letter_code
_entity_poly.pdbx_strand_id
1 'polypeptide(L)'
;DLLAIDLQTGKLKWKYRTTDSIGESSPAVSGGVVYIGDLGGVLHAVKAANGKGLWTFRTEGEIRSSPVVSGDRILIGSYDASLYCLSLRDGKVLWKVATGNYVHSTPAIADGVAYFSGCDETVHGIRLLDGQEIVRFPSGGYTGASMVLVEKRGYYGTFDNEVVAVDLVKQSILWRYSPSGFPFYSSAAFGGDRIV
;
A
#
# COMPACT_ATOMS: atom_id res chain seq x y z
N ASP A 1 18.42 -3.94 -4.13
CA ASP A 1 18.81 -4.79 -2.99
C ASP A 1 18.11 -4.36 -1.70
N LEU A 2 17.73 -5.34 -0.86
CA LEU A 2 17.26 -5.14 0.50
C LEU A 2 18.44 -5.37 1.47
N LEU A 3 18.63 -4.46 2.43
CA LEU A 3 19.73 -4.50 3.38
C LEU A 3 19.21 -4.58 4.81
N ALA A 4 19.78 -5.42 5.65
CA ALA A 4 19.60 -5.35 7.09
C ALA A 4 20.86 -4.81 7.76
N ILE A 5 20.68 -3.79 8.56
CA ILE A 5 21.76 -3.08 9.23
C ILE A 5 21.54 -3.18 10.74
N ASP A 6 22.60 -3.42 11.47
CA ASP A 6 22.56 -3.45 12.92
C ASP A 6 22.27 -2.03 13.47
N LEU A 7 21.22 -1.91 14.26
CA LEU A 7 20.73 -0.62 14.74
C LEU A 7 21.73 0.12 15.65
N GLN A 8 22.56 -0.63 16.41
CA GLN A 8 23.50 -0.02 17.34
C GLN A 8 24.85 0.32 16.70
N THR A 9 25.30 -0.51 15.78
CA THR A 9 26.65 -0.43 15.24
C THR A 9 26.72 0.09 13.80
N GLY A 10 25.59 0.18 13.10
CA GLY A 10 25.53 0.55 11.68
C GLY A 10 26.13 -0.50 10.73
N LYS A 11 26.50 -1.68 11.23
CA LYS A 11 27.13 -2.72 10.42
C LYS A 11 26.09 -3.51 9.63
N LEU A 12 26.45 -3.85 8.37
CA LEU A 12 25.64 -4.73 7.53
C LEU A 12 25.55 -6.13 8.17
N LYS A 13 24.34 -6.62 8.39
CA LYS A 13 24.05 -7.99 8.84
C LYS A 13 23.88 -8.95 7.68
N TRP A 14 23.08 -8.55 6.70
CA TRP A 14 22.88 -9.31 5.47
C TRP A 14 22.35 -8.41 4.35
N LYS A 15 22.49 -8.93 3.14
CA LYS A 15 21.99 -8.31 1.90
C LYS A 15 21.20 -9.37 1.12
N TYR A 16 20.02 -8.97 0.62
CA TYR A 16 19.20 -9.77 -0.28
C TYR A 16 19.05 -9.05 -1.62
N ARG A 17 19.33 -9.76 -2.70
CA ARG A 17 19.20 -9.22 -4.06
C ARG A 17 17.77 -9.45 -4.56
N THR A 18 17.06 -8.38 -4.83
CA THR A 18 15.75 -8.36 -5.49
C THR A 18 15.89 -8.62 -6.99
N THR A 19 14.79 -8.89 -7.66
CA THR A 19 14.79 -9.17 -9.11
C THR A 19 15.11 -7.91 -9.92
N ASP A 20 14.60 -6.75 -9.43
CA ASP A 20 14.83 -5.42 -10.00
C ASP A 20 15.05 -4.40 -8.87
N SER A 21 15.14 -3.13 -9.21
CA SER A 21 15.24 -2.03 -8.25
C SER A 21 14.02 -1.98 -7.34
N ILE A 22 14.25 -1.72 -6.06
CA ILE A 22 13.19 -1.34 -5.12
C ILE A 22 12.89 0.14 -5.39
N GLY A 23 11.68 0.44 -5.81
CA GLY A 23 11.24 1.80 -6.06
C GLY A 23 10.77 2.50 -4.79
N GLU A 24 9.49 2.82 -4.73
CA GLU A 24 8.84 3.56 -3.63
C GLU A 24 8.31 2.63 -2.53
N SER A 25 8.33 1.31 -2.75
CA SER A 25 7.89 0.30 -1.79
C SER A 25 8.74 0.32 -0.52
N SER A 26 8.12 0.46 0.63
CA SER A 26 8.76 0.30 1.94
C SER A 26 8.59 -1.13 2.46
N PRO A 27 9.60 -1.71 3.14
CA PRO A 27 9.49 -3.06 3.65
C PRO A 27 8.48 -3.18 4.80
N ALA A 28 7.67 -4.24 4.78
CA ALA A 28 6.85 -4.65 5.92
C ALA A 28 7.50 -5.83 6.63
N VAL A 29 7.38 -5.89 7.96
CA VAL A 29 7.96 -6.98 8.77
C VAL A 29 6.87 -7.63 9.62
N SER A 30 6.73 -8.94 9.50
CA SER A 30 5.79 -9.71 10.32
C SER A 30 6.31 -11.14 10.54
N GLY A 31 6.17 -11.66 11.76
CA GLY A 31 6.55 -13.05 12.08
C GLY A 31 8.00 -13.41 11.77
N GLY A 32 8.94 -12.45 11.80
CA GLY A 32 10.34 -12.67 11.46
C GLY A 32 10.62 -12.75 9.94
N VAL A 33 9.68 -12.31 9.11
CA VAL A 33 9.80 -12.22 7.65
C VAL A 33 9.67 -10.77 7.22
N VAL A 34 10.51 -10.35 6.29
CA VAL A 34 10.48 -9.05 5.61
C VAL A 34 9.85 -9.23 4.25
N TYR A 35 8.90 -8.37 3.92
CA TYR A 35 8.21 -8.35 2.63
C TYR A 35 8.52 -7.05 1.91
N ILE A 36 8.82 -7.10 0.61
CA ILE A 36 9.17 -5.94 -0.20
C ILE A 36 8.81 -6.17 -1.67
N GLY A 37 8.23 -5.17 -2.30
CA GLY A 37 7.98 -5.15 -3.74
C GLY A 37 9.15 -4.55 -4.52
N ASP A 38 9.33 -4.94 -5.77
CA ASP A 38 10.29 -4.33 -6.69
C ASP A 38 9.63 -3.86 -7.99
N LEU A 39 10.36 -3.07 -8.78
CA LEU A 39 9.90 -2.53 -10.06
C LEU A 39 9.81 -3.58 -11.17
N GLY A 40 10.37 -4.78 -10.96
CA GLY A 40 10.14 -5.94 -11.81
C GLY A 40 8.82 -6.65 -11.56
N GLY A 41 7.96 -6.08 -10.67
CA GLY A 41 6.66 -6.64 -10.32
C GLY A 41 6.74 -7.84 -9.37
N VAL A 42 7.83 -7.99 -8.63
CA VAL A 42 8.00 -9.13 -7.72
C VAL A 42 7.86 -8.69 -6.27
N LEU A 43 6.97 -9.35 -5.55
CA LEU A 43 6.93 -9.32 -4.09
C LEU A 43 7.86 -10.42 -3.57
N HIS A 44 8.76 -10.06 -2.69
CA HIS A 44 9.73 -10.96 -2.04
C HIS A 44 9.36 -11.14 -0.56
N ALA A 45 9.42 -12.37 -0.07
CA ALA A 45 9.41 -12.71 1.35
C ALA A 45 10.78 -13.22 1.77
N VAL A 46 11.40 -12.55 2.72
CA VAL A 46 12.80 -12.77 3.11
C VAL A 46 12.90 -12.96 4.61
N LYS A 47 13.61 -13.98 5.07
CA LYS A 47 13.83 -14.25 6.49
C LYS A 47 14.62 -13.12 7.15
N ALA A 48 14.04 -12.41 8.11
CA ALA A 48 14.64 -11.25 8.75
C ALA A 48 15.96 -11.56 9.46
N ALA A 49 16.11 -12.77 9.98
CA ALA A 49 17.30 -13.18 10.73
C ALA A 49 18.59 -13.28 9.89
N ASN A 50 18.50 -13.64 8.60
CA ASN A 50 19.66 -13.96 7.79
C ASN A 50 19.57 -13.62 6.30
N GLY A 51 18.50 -12.95 5.87
CA GLY A 51 18.33 -12.55 4.47
C GLY A 51 18.01 -13.68 3.49
N LYS A 52 17.66 -14.88 3.97
CA LYS A 52 17.31 -15.99 3.08
C LYS A 52 15.92 -15.76 2.47
N GLY A 53 15.79 -15.82 1.13
CA GLY A 53 14.51 -15.82 0.43
C GLY A 53 13.65 -17.01 0.82
N LEU A 54 12.38 -16.79 1.04
CA LEU A 54 11.40 -17.82 1.41
C LEU A 54 10.48 -18.15 0.25
N TRP A 55 9.85 -17.12 -0.31
CA TRP A 55 9.01 -17.24 -1.49
C TRP A 55 8.94 -15.89 -2.24
N THR A 56 8.49 -15.93 -3.46
CA THR A 56 8.23 -14.74 -4.29
C THR A 56 6.88 -14.88 -4.98
N PHE A 57 6.27 -13.75 -5.29
CA PHE A 57 5.07 -13.66 -6.11
C PHE A 57 5.27 -12.60 -7.19
N ARG A 58 4.84 -12.85 -8.42
CA ARG A 58 4.99 -11.94 -9.54
C ARG A 58 3.65 -11.43 -10.02
N THR A 59 3.53 -10.11 -10.15
CA THR A 59 2.45 -9.39 -10.83
C THR A 59 2.83 -9.11 -12.29
N GLU A 60 1.91 -8.58 -13.09
CA GLU A 60 2.17 -8.22 -14.49
C GLU A 60 2.65 -6.75 -14.65
N GLY A 61 2.81 -6.02 -13.56
CA GLY A 61 3.28 -4.63 -13.52
C GLY A 61 4.15 -4.35 -12.30
N GLU A 62 4.75 -3.17 -12.25
CA GLU A 62 5.60 -2.73 -11.13
C GLU A 62 4.84 -2.78 -9.79
N ILE A 63 5.54 -3.09 -8.69
CA ILE A 63 5.03 -2.96 -7.33
C ILE A 63 5.67 -1.73 -6.69
N ARG A 64 4.94 -0.62 -6.68
CA ARG A 64 5.35 0.63 -6.02
C ARG A 64 4.71 0.80 -4.65
N SER A 65 3.54 0.21 -4.43
CA SER A 65 2.90 0.17 -3.12
C SER A 65 3.75 -0.58 -2.09
N SER A 66 3.65 -0.18 -0.84
CA SER A 66 4.25 -0.96 0.26
C SER A 66 3.35 -2.15 0.60
N PRO A 67 3.92 -3.33 0.91
CA PRO A 67 3.14 -4.47 1.37
C PRO A 67 2.47 -4.18 2.72
N VAL A 68 1.21 -4.58 2.89
CA VAL A 68 0.48 -4.44 4.15
C VAL A 68 0.08 -5.81 4.67
N VAL A 69 0.51 -6.13 5.89
CA VAL A 69 0.19 -7.39 6.55
C VAL A 69 -1.00 -7.23 7.48
N SER A 70 -1.98 -8.14 7.36
CA SER A 70 -3.13 -8.23 8.25
C SER A 70 -3.46 -9.70 8.54
N GLY A 71 -3.20 -10.14 9.76
CA GLY A 71 -3.37 -11.53 10.16
C GLY A 71 -2.49 -12.48 9.33
N ASP A 72 -3.11 -13.39 8.61
CA ASP A 72 -2.47 -14.38 7.72
C ASP A 72 -2.38 -13.92 6.25
N ARG A 73 -2.63 -12.64 5.99
CA ARG A 73 -2.74 -12.05 4.65
C ARG A 73 -1.72 -10.96 4.44
N ILE A 74 -1.32 -10.77 3.18
CA ILE A 74 -0.54 -9.63 2.73
C ILE A 74 -1.17 -9.03 1.48
N LEU A 75 -1.29 -7.70 1.46
CA LEU A 75 -1.85 -6.94 0.35
C LEU A 75 -0.76 -6.17 -0.36
N ILE A 76 -0.85 -6.09 -1.67
CA ILE A 76 -0.02 -5.23 -2.53
C ILE A 76 -0.85 -4.66 -3.67
N GLY A 77 -0.60 -3.40 -4.00
CA GLY A 77 -1.05 -2.78 -5.23
C GLY A 77 -0.01 -2.97 -6.34
N SER A 78 -0.47 -3.09 -7.57
CA SER A 78 0.39 -3.24 -8.75
C SER A 78 0.00 -2.29 -9.88
N TYR A 79 0.96 -1.97 -10.71
CA TYR A 79 0.77 -1.22 -11.95
C TYR A 79 0.09 -2.02 -13.06
N ASP A 80 -0.23 -3.29 -12.82
CA ASP A 80 -1.16 -4.06 -13.66
C ASP A 80 -2.65 -3.75 -13.39
N ALA A 81 -2.92 -2.62 -12.73
CA ALA A 81 -4.25 -2.17 -12.34
C ALA A 81 -4.96 -3.15 -11.39
N SER A 82 -4.25 -3.72 -10.43
CA SER A 82 -4.85 -4.68 -9.50
C SER A 82 -4.35 -4.53 -8.06
N LEU A 83 -5.26 -4.76 -7.13
CA LEU A 83 -4.94 -5.05 -5.73
C LEU A 83 -4.93 -6.57 -5.53
N TYR A 84 -3.85 -7.08 -4.97
CA TYR A 84 -3.68 -8.49 -4.65
C TYR A 84 -3.74 -8.72 -3.15
N CYS A 85 -4.36 -9.81 -2.74
CA CYS A 85 -4.25 -10.37 -1.41
C CYS A 85 -3.67 -11.78 -1.51
N LEU A 86 -2.59 -12.01 -0.80
CA LEU A 86 -1.87 -13.26 -0.81
C LEU A 86 -1.84 -13.88 0.59
N SER A 87 -1.69 -15.19 0.64
CA SER A 87 -1.36 -15.91 1.86
C SER A 87 0.03 -15.49 2.35
N LEU A 88 0.12 -15.03 3.57
CA LEU A 88 1.37 -14.63 4.20
C LEU A 88 2.37 -15.79 4.29
N ARG A 89 1.87 -17.03 4.38
CA ARG A 89 2.68 -18.23 4.56
C ARG A 89 3.46 -18.64 3.32
N ASP A 90 2.84 -18.58 2.15
CA ASP A 90 3.38 -19.19 0.93
C ASP A 90 3.22 -18.33 -0.34
N GLY A 91 2.69 -17.10 -0.21
CA GLY A 91 2.54 -16.16 -1.32
C GLY A 91 1.46 -16.54 -2.34
N LYS A 92 0.59 -17.52 -2.05
CA LYS A 92 -0.49 -17.88 -2.97
C LYS A 92 -1.58 -16.81 -2.97
N VAL A 93 -2.13 -16.53 -4.15
CA VAL A 93 -3.23 -15.59 -4.32
C VAL A 93 -4.47 -16.14 -3.61
N LEU A 94 -5.03 -15.36 -2.70
CA LEU A 94 -6.32 -15.59 -2.06
C LEU A 94 -7.43 -14.94 -2.88
N TRP A 95 -7.18 -13.70 -3.33
CA TRP A 95 -8.04 -12.98 -4.25
C TRP A 95 -7.25 -11.86 -4.97
N LYS A 96 -7.79 -11.42 -6.11
CA LYS A 96 -7.31 -10.30 -6.91
C LYS A 96 -8.51 -9.42 -7.27
N VAL A 97 -8.39 -8.11 -7.12
CA VAL A 97 -9.40 -7.13 -7.52
C VAL A 97 -8.79 -6.22 -8.58
N ALA A 98 -9.42 -6.19 -9.75
CA ALA A 98 -9.04 -5.27 -10.81
C ALA A 98 -9.63 -3.87 -10.54
N THR A 99 -8.84 -2.85 -10.79
CA THR A 99 -9.20 -1.44 -10.73
C THR A 99 -9.19 -0.83 -12.13
N GLY A 100 -9.60 0.42 -12.27
CA GLY A 100 -9.61 1.11 -13.57
C GLY A 100 -8.23 1.57 -14.03
N ASN A 101 -7.23 1.65 -13.14
CA ASN A 101 -5.88 2.12 -13.41
C ASN A 101 -4.92 1.63 -12.32
N TYR A 102 -3.65 2.03 -12.37
CA TYR A 102 -2.59 1.63 -11.44
C TYR A 102 -2.99 1.75 -9.97
N VAL A 103 -2.65 0.75 -9.18
CA VAL A 103 -2.75 0.79 -7.72
C VAL A 103 -1.38 1.16 -7.15
N HIS A 104 -1.13 2.46 -7.05
CA HIS A 104 0.12 3.02 -6.55
C HIS A 104 0.15 3.07 -5.02
N SER A 105 -0.95 3.53 -4.44
CA SER A 105 -1.05 3.76 -2.99
C SER A 105 -1.00 2.47 -2.18
N THR A 106 -0.49 2.58 -0.98
CA THR A 106 -0.53 1.50 0.01
C THR A 106 -1.90 1.47 0.67
N PRO A 107 -2.62 0.33 0.68
CA PRO A 107 -3.92 0.24 1.33
C PRO A 107 -3.84 0.47 2.84
N ALA A 108 -4.79 1.22 3.39
CA ALA A 108 -4.98 1.33 4.83
C ALA A 108 -6.07 0.36 5.30
N ILE A 109 -5.84 -0.34 6.40
CA ILE A 109 -6.76 -1.39 6.87
C ILE A 109 -7.47 -0.94 8.14
N ALA A 110 -8.81 -1.01 8.12
CA ALA A 110 -9.66 -0.85 9.28
C ALA A 110 -10.87 -1.78 9.22
N ASP A 111 -11.25 -2.37 10.34
CA ASP A 111 -12.45 -3.20 10.50
C ASP A 111 -12.60 -4.32 9.44
N GLY A 112 -11.49 -4.94 9.05
CA GLY A 112 -11.48 -6.01 8.05
C GLY A 112 -11.67 -5.54 6.60
N VAL A 113 -11.48 -4.26 6.33
CA VAL A 113 -11.57 -3.63 5.00
C VAL A 113 -10.27 -2.94 4.67
N ALA A 114 -9.79 -3.12 3.45
CA ALA A 114 -8.67 -2.39 2.87
C ALA A 114 -9.20 -1.20 2.08
N TYR A 115 -8.86 0.01 2.51
CA TYR A 115 -9.22 1.25 1.86
C TYR A 115 -8.04 1.84 1.11
N PHE A 116 -8.25 2.28 -0.11
CA PHE A 116 -7.26 2.99 -0.89
C PHE A 116 -7.92 3.87 -1.95
N SER A 117 -7.19 4.82 -2.46
CA SER A 117 -7.56 5.57 -3.65
C SER A 117 -6.47 5.33 -4.70
N GLY A 118 -6.88 5.19 -5.94
CA GLY A 118 -5.99 4.83 -7.04
C GLY A 118 -5.86 5.91 -8.11
N CYS A 119 -5.06 5.61 -9.12
CA CYS A 119 -4.96 6.41 -10.33
C CYS A 119 -6.20 6.30 -11.23
N ASP A 120 -7.25 5.60 -10.80
CA ASP A 120 -8.56 5.54 -11.46
C ASP A 120 -9.58 6.53 -10.88
N GLU A 121 -9.11 7.47 -10.07
CA GLU A 121 -9.93 8.52 -9.43
C GLU A 121 -11.05 7.95 -8.54
N THR A 122 -10.84 6.76 -7.98
CA THR A 122 -11.85 6.05 -7.19
C THR A 122 -11.30 5.74 -5.79
N VAL A 123 -12.15 5.94 -4.78
CA VAL A 123 -11.94 5.37 -3.44
C VAL A 123 -12.53 3.98 -3.43
N HIS A 124 -11.70 3.01 -3.09
CA HIS A 124 -12.06 1.61 -2.97
C HIS A 124 -12.07 1.17 -1.51
N GLY A 125 -13.02 0.33 -1.14
CA GLY A 125 -13.02 -0.42 0.12
C GLY A 125 -13.27 -1.89 -0.16
N ILE A 126 -12.23 -2.70 0.02
CA ILE A 126 -12.22 -4.13 -0.32
C ILE A 126 -12.24 -4.96 0.96
N ARG A 127 -13.22 -5.82 1.11
CA ARG A 127 -13.30 -6.72 2.26
C ARG A 127 -12.16 -7.73 2.24
N LEU A 128 -11.38 -7.80 3.30
CA LEU A 128 -10.18 -8.66 3.39
C LEU A 128 -10.50 -10.14 3.25
N LEU A 129 -11.67 -10.57 3.72
CA LEU A 129 -12.04 -11.99 3.76
C LEU A 129 -12.08 -12.61 2.37
N ASP A 130 -12.68 -11.95 1.40
CA ASP A 130 -13.07 -12.53 0.11
C ASP A 130 -12.79 -11.62 -1.10
N GLY A 131 -12.26 -10.41 -0.90
CA GLY A 131 -11.98 -9.47 -1.98
C GLY A 131 -13.21 -8.76 -2.55
N GLN A 132 -14.38 -8.84 -1.86
CA GLN A 132 -15.54 -8.11 -2.33
C GLN A 132 -15.36 -6.59 -2.15
N GLU A 133 -15.58 -5.83 -3.21
CA GLU A 133 -15.66 -4.37 -3.13
C GLU A 133 -16.99 -3.97 -2.48
N ILE A 134 -16.90 -3.29 -1.34
CA ILE A 134 -18.05 -2.86 -0.54
C ILE A 134 -18.16 -1.34 -0.42
N VAL A 135 -17.09 -0.62 -0.78
CA VAL A 135 -17.05 0.84 -0.88
C VAL A 135 -16.49 1.21 -2.24
N ARG A 136 -17.20 2.07 -2.97
CA ARG A 136 -16.75 2.61 -4.26
C ARG A 136 -17.39 3.95 -4.54
N PHE A 137 -16.57 5.00 -4.64
CA PHE A 137 -17.05 6.35 -5.01
C PHE A 137 -15.88 7.20 -5.53
N PRO A 138 -16.15 8.32 -6.26
CA PRO A 138 -15.09 9.17 -6.78
C PRO A 138 -14.17 9.72 -5.70
N SER A 139 -12.85 9.61 -5.88
CA SER A 139 -11.84 10.17 -4.97
C SER A 139 -11.64 11.67 -5.16
N GLY A 140 -12.00 12.17 -6.32
CA GLY A 140 -11.88 13.58 -6.64
C GLY A 140 -10.59 13.97 -7.36
N GLY A 141 -9.72 13.03 -7.68
CA GLY A 141 -8.50 13.24 -8.47
C GLY A 141 -7.58 12.04 -8.43
N TYR A 142 -6.61 12.02 -9.32
CA TYR A 142 -5.56 11.00 -9.29
C TYR A 142 -4.74 11.07 -8.02
N THR A 143 -4.44 9.92 -7.41
CA THR A 143 -3.62 9.87 -6.22
C THR A 143 -2.64 8.70 -6.23
N GLY A 144 -1.38 8.99 -5.86
CA GLY A 144 -0.37 8.00 -5.52
C GLY A 144 -0.11 7.95 -4.01
N ALA A 145 -0.63 8.92 -3.27
CA ALA A 145 -0.48 8.98 -1.81
C ALA A 145 -1.33 7.93 -1.11
N SER A 146 -0.81 7.35 -0.04
CA SER A 146 -1.57 6.41 0.78
C SER A 146 -2.54 7.15 1.70
N MET A 147 -3.74 6.58 1.86
CA MET A 147 -4.76 7.13 2.72
C MET A 147 -4.42 6.89 4.19
N VAL A 148 -4.57 7.91 5.04
CA VAL A 148 -4.62 7.72 6.49
C VAL A 148 -6.08 7.63 6.95
N LEU A 149 -6.36 6.67 7.81
CA LEU A 149 -7.70 6.45 8.36
C LEU A 149 -7.79 7.01 9.78
N VAL A 150 -8.83 7.79 10.03
CA VAL A 150 -9.20 8.25 11.36
C VAL A 150 -10.68 7.96 11.56
N GLU A 151 -10.99 7.01 12.43
CA GLU A 151 -12.36 6.50 12.61
C GLU A 151 -12.94 5.99 11.26
N LYS A 152 -13.99 6.63 10.78
CA LYS A 152 -14.67 6.29 9.51
C LYS A 152 -14.35 7.30 8.40
N ARG A 153 -13.25 8.01 8.51
CA ARG A 153 -12.80 9.00 7.52
C ARG A 153 -11.46 8.63 6.94
N GLY A 154 -11.29 8.92 5.66
CA GLY A 154 -10.02 8.81 4.95
C GLY A 154 -9.48 10.19 4.57
N TYR A 155 -8.15 10.35 4.62
CA TYR A 155 -7.47 11.59 4.24
C TYR A 155 -6.28 11.23 3.36
N TYR A 156 -6.13 11.94 2.24
CA TYR A 156 -5.04 11.70 1.28
C TYR A 156 -4.76 12.94 0.44
N GLY A 157 -3.54 13.00 -0.11
CA GLY A 157 -3.16 14.00 -1.10
C GLY A 157 -3.44 13.54 -2.53
N THR A 158 -3.69 14.47 -3.44
CA THR A 158 -3.88 14.21 -4.87
C THR A 158 -2.77 14.86 -5.70
N PHE A 159 -2.65 14.42 -6.96
CA PHE A 159 -1.75 15.07 -7.91
C PHE A 159 -2.27 16.43 -8.39
N ASP A 160 -3.53 16.74 -8.12
CA ASP A 160 -4.16 18.04 -8.41
C ASP A 160 -3.93 19.09 -7.31
N ASN A 161 -2.92 18.90 -6.46
CA ASN A 161 -2.55 19.79 -5.35
C ASN A 161 -3.60 19.92 -4.25
N GLU A 162 -4.42 18.89 -4.05
CA GLU A 162 -5.45 18.89 -3.03
C GLU A 162 -5.16 17.90 -1.90
N VAL A 163 -5.51 18.25 -0.69
CA VAL A 163 -5.77 17.31 0.40
C VAL A 163 -7.26 17.09 0.48
N VAL A 164 -7.67 15.83 0.42
CA VAL A 164 -9.08 15.43 0.39
C VAL A 164 -9.42 14.65 1.65
N ALA A 165 -10.55 15.00 2.29
CA ALA A 165 -11.16 14.22 3.34
C ALA A 165 -12.44 13.57 2.84
N VAL A 166 -12.62 12.29 3.14
CA VAL A 166 -13.78 11.50 2.73
C VAL A 166 -14.45 10.83 3.91
N ASP A 167 -15.78 10.69 3.83
CA ASP A 167 -16.58 9.86 4.73
C ASP A 167 -16.77 8.48 4.07
N LEU A 168 -16.21 7.45 4.67
CA LEU A 168 -16.23 6.10 4.13
C LEU A 168 -17.57 5.39 4.30
N VAL A 169 -18.40 5.86 5.23
CA VAL A 169 -19.77 5.35 5.44
C VAL A 169 -20.75 5.98 4.48
N LYS A 170 -20.71 7.32 4.35
CA LYS A 170 -21.56 8.05 3.42
C LYS A 170 -21.09 7.96 1.97
N GLN A 171 -19.88 7.47 1.76
CA GLN A 171 -19.22 7.37 0.46
C GLN A 171 -19.20 8.72 -0.28
N SER A 172 -18.69 9.74 0.39
CA SER A 172 -18.70 11.11 -0.11
C SER A 172 -17.48 11.91 0.34
N ILE A 173 -17.12 12.91 -0.44
CA ILE A 173 -16.10 13.89 -0.06
C ILE A 173 -16.69 14.81 1.01
N LEU A 174 -15.95 14.99 2.12
CA LEU A 174 -16.32 15.92 3.20
C LEU A 174 -15.83 17.33 2.92
N TRP A 175 -14.58 17.43 2.54
CA TRP A 175 -13.93 18.69 2.19
C TRP A 175 -12.67 18.48 1.35
N ARG A 176 -12.24 19.55 0.70
CA ARG A 176 -10.99 19.67 -0.02
C ARG A 176 -10.24 20.89 0.47
N TYR A 177 -8.92 20.74 0.56
CA TYR A 177 -8.02 21.85 0.82
C TYR A 177 -7.00 21.91 -0.30
N SER A 178 -6.97 23.02 -1.04
CA SER A 178 -6.08 23.24 -2.17
C SER A 178 -5.11 24.36 -1.83
N PRO A 179 -3.92 24.09 -1.26
CA PRO A 179 -2.87 25.07 -1.12
C PRO A 179 -2.30 25.41 -2.50
N SER A 180 -1.80 26.64 -2.67
CA SER A 180 -1.01 26.96 -3.85
C SER A 180 0.31 26.16 -3.82
N GLY A 181 0.65 25.39 -4.85
CA GLY A 181 1.93 24.70 -4.87
C GLY A 181 1.98 23.44 -5.75
N PHE A 182 2.57 22.40 -5.22
CA PHE A 182 2.93 21.19 -5.95
C PHE A 182 2.06 20.00 -5.58
N PRO A 183 1.99 18.97 -6.44
CA PRO A 183 1.29 17.71 -6.17
C PRO A 183 1.76 17.04 -4.88
N PHE A 184 0.84 16.38 -4.18
CA PHE A 184 1.15 15.58 -3.00
C PHE A 184 1.58 14.17 -3.42
N TYR A 185 2.87 13.86 -3.28
CA TYR A 185 3.43 12.52 -3.52
C TYR A 185 3.60 11.72 -2.23
N SER A 186 3.67 12.39 -1.07
CA SER A 186 3.83 11.74 0.22
C SER A 186 2.47 11.38 0.83
N SER A 187 2.47 10.34 1.67
CA SER A 187 1.29 9.93 2.41
C SER A 187 1.09 10.82 3.62
N ALA A 188 -0.17 11.10 3.94
CA ALA A 188 -0.55 11.85 5.12
C ALA A 188 -0.27 11.08 6.41
N ALA A 189 -0.03 11.80 7.50
CA ALA A 189 0.02 11.26 8.85
C ALA A 189 -1.00 11.96 9.76
N PHE A 190 -1.50 11.24 10.76
CA PHE A 190 -2.43 11.77 11.75
C PHE A 190 -1.78 11.89 13.11
N GLY A 191 -1.96 13.04 13.75
CA GLY A 191 -1.47 13.28 15.12
C GLY A 191 -2.36 14.26 15.87
N GLY A 192 -2.94 13.82 16.97
CA GLY A 192 -3.84 14.62 17.80
C GLY A 192 -5.13 15.01 17.06
N ASP A 193 -5.23 16.27 16.64
CA ASP A 193 -6.36 16.83 15.90
C ASP A 193 -6.01 17.25 14.46
N ARG A 194 -4.85 16.84 13.95
CA ARG A 194 -4.26 17.33 12.69
C ARG A 194 -3.91 16.20 11.75
N ILE A 195 -4.03 16.52 10.47
CA ILE A 195 -3.42 15.79 9.36
C ILE A 195 -2.19 16.59 8.90
N VAL A 196 -1.06 15.95 8.74
CA VAL A 196 0.23 16.49 8.31
C VAL A 196 0.80 15.66 7.19
#